data_78bd15c0b2325f50b3e026252a7212ad
#
_entry.id   78bd15c0b2325f50b3e026252a7212ad
#
_cell.length_a   1.000
_cell.length_b   1.000
_cell.length_c   1.000
_cell.angle_alpha   90.00
_cell.angle_beta   90.00
_cell.angle_gamma   90.00
#
_symmetry.space_group_name_H-M   'P 1'
#
loop_
_entity.id
_entity.type
_entity.pdbx_description
1 polymer ?
#
loop_
_entity_poly.entity_id
_entity_poly.type
_entity_poly.pdbx_seq_one_letter_code
_entity_poly.pdbx_strand_id
1 'polypeptide(L)'
;DVLQSRGLGDVYKRQILDRLPKVPSRKNGKRVALIGGGPASLTVARDLAPLGYQLDLYDDQPAGGGFMRSQIPSFRLPPTVLDEEVDYILDMGIHTRFNTYVDSLKGVLDKGYDAVFVGTGAPRGSDLDLPGREACGKHIHVGIEWLGSVAFEHIHKIGRRVLVLGGGNTAMDCCRTARRLGGEDVKVVVRSEFAKMKASPWEIEDAQAEDIPIINNHVPKE
;
A
#
# COMPACT_ATOMS: atom_id res chain seq x y z
N ASP A 1 -10.01 18.84 25.31
CA ASP A 1 -10.30 19.45 24.00
C ASP A 1 -10.32 18.50 22.79
N VAL A 2 -10.25 17.18 23.05
CA VAL A 2 -10.44 16.14 22.02
C VAL A 2 -11.88 16.11 21.49
N LEU A 3 -12.86 16.58 22.26
CA LEU A 3 -14.26 16.64 21.84
C LEU A 3 -14.56 17.80 20.86
N GLN A 4 -13.83 18.91 20.94
CA GLN A 4 -13.96 20.02 19.97
C GLN A 4 -13.34 19.65 18.61
N SER A 5 -12.26 18.88 18.58
CA SER A 5 -11.64 18.42 17.32
C SER A 5 -12.55 17.43 16.57
N ARG A 6 -13.33 16.60 17.27
CA ARG A 6 -14.30 15.68 16.65
C ARG A 6 -15.43 16.43 15.94
N GLY A 7 -15.95 17.52 16.54
CA GLY A 7 -17.01 18.30 15.93
C GLY A 7 -16.59 19.04 14.66
N LEU A 8 -15.36 19.55 14.60
CA LEU A 8 -14.80 20.16 13.40
C LEU A 8 -14.55 19.12 12.31
N GLY A 9 -14.06 17.94 12.66
CA GLY A 9 -13.90 16.83 11.72
C GLY A 9 -15.21 16.44 11.04
N ASP A 10 -16.31 16.33 11.80
CA ASP A 10 -17.61 15.99 11.25
C ASP A 10 -18.20 17.09 10.36
N VAL A 11 -17.93 18.36 10.65
CA VAL A 11 -18.34 19.48 9.79
C VAL A 11 -17.57 19.48 8.47
N TYR A 12 -16.26 19.24 8.51
CA TYR A 12 -15.43 19.11 7.30
C TYR A 12 -15.85 17.88 6.47
N LYS A 13 -16.09 16.75 7.10
CA LYS A 13 -16.59 15.53 6.43
C LYS A 13 -17.90 15.77 5.69
N ARG A 14 -18.89 16.42 6.33
CA ARG A 14 -20.17 16.76 5.68
C ARG A 14 -20.00 17.70 4.49
N GLN A 15 -19.11 18.69 4.60
CA GLN A 15 -18.82 19.61 3.49
C GLN A 15 -18.14 18.90 2.29
N ILE A 16 -17.36 17.86 2.54
CA ILE A 16 -16.74 17.04 1.49
C ILE A 16 -17.79 16.14 0.84
N LEU A 17 -18.65 15.49 1.62
CA LEU A 17 -19.73 14.62 1.12
C LEU A 17 -20.68 15.36 0.17
N ASP A 18 -21.02 16.63 0.46
CA ASP A 18 -21.85 17.45 -0.41
C ASP A 18 -21.15 17.82 -1.74
N ARG A 19 -19.84 17.68 -1.82
CA ARG A 19 -19.01 17.97 -3.00
C ARG A 19 -18.61 16.72 -3.77
N LEU A 20 -18.94 15.51 -3.28
CA LEU A 20 -18.66 14.30 -4.00
C LEU A 20 -19.42 14.26 -5.34
N PRO A 21 -18.80 13.75 -6.41
CA PRO A 21 -19.44 13.62 -7.70
C PRO A 21 -20.70 12.77 -7.59
N LYS A 22 -21.82 13.29 -8.09
CA LYS A 22 -23.09 12.57 -8.08
C LYS A 22 -23.15 11.60 -9.24
N VAL A 23 -23.44 10.34 -8.90
CA VAL A 23 -23.62 9.28 -9.90
C VAL A 23 -25.04 9.32 -10.46
N PRO A 24 -25.23 9.38 -11.79
CA PRO A 24 -26.56 9.41 -12.39
C PRO A 24 -27.29 8.08 -12.20
N SER A 25 -28.60 8.14 -11.98
CA SER A 25 -29.45 6.94 -11.90
C SER A 25 -29.50 6.18 -13.23
N ARG A 26 -29.48 6.92 -14.35
CA ARG A 26 -29.42 6.32 -15.69
C ARG A 26 -27.96 6.10 -16.10
N LYS A 27 -27.58 4.83 -16.28
CA LYS A 27 -26.25 4.48 -16.79
C LYS A 27 -26.13 4.74 -18.29
N ASN A 28 -24.91 4.94 -18.78
CA ASN A 28 -24.62 5.20 -20.21
C ASN A 28 -24.56 3.91 -21.07
N GLY A 29 -24.73 2.75 -20.46
CA GLY A 29 -24.70 1.44 -21.12
C GLY A 29 -23.30 0.88 -21.35
N LYS A 30 -22.25 1.57 -20.90
CA LYS A 30 -20.86 1.13 -21.03
C LYS A 30 -20.34 0.51 -19.75
N ARG A 31 -19.55 -0.57 -19.89
CA ARG A 31 -18.96 -1.32 -18.79
C ARG A 31 -17.44 -1.28 -18.86
N VAL A 32 -16.79 -0.97 -17.74
CA VAL A 32 -15.32 -0.96 -17.64
C VAL A 32 -14.88 -1.86 -16.49
N ALA A 33 -13.92 -2.73 -16.77
CA ALA A 33 -13.24 -3.51 -15.73
C ALA A 33 -11.98 -2.75 -15.26
N LEU A 34 -11.79 -2.68 -13.95
CA LEU A 34 -10.62 -2.09 -13.31
C LEU A 34 -9.84 -3.22 -12.64
N ILE A 35 -8.60 -3.46 -13.06
CA ILE A 35 -7.76 -4.54 -12.53
C ILE A 35 -6.73 -3.96 -11.57
N GLY A 36 -6.82 -4.35 -10.30
CA GLY A 36 -6.09 -3.80 -9.16
C GLY A 36 -6.87 -2.71 -8.45
N GLY A 37 -7.07 -2.83 -7.14
CA GLY A 37 -7.82 -1.92 -6.28
C GLY A 37 -6.99 -0.78 -5.68
N GLY A 38 -5.84 -0.46 -6.29
CA GLY A 38 -4.97 0.62 -5.87
C GLY A 38 -5.44 2.02 -6.28
N PRO A 39 -4.70 3.07 -5.90
CA PRO A 39 -5.11 4.47 -6.12
C PRO A 39 -5.36 4.81 -7.59
N ALA A 40 -4.66 4.18 -8.52
CA ALA A 40 -4.88 4.42 -9.96
C ALA A 40 -6.28 4.01 -10.40
N SER A 41 -6.71 2.79 -10.07
CA SER A 41 -8.05 2.30 -10.40
C SER A 41 -9.15 3.03 -9.63
N LEU A 42 -8.90 3.36 -8.36
CA LEU A 42 -9.84 4.13 -7.55
C LEU A 42 -10.07 5.54 -8.15
N THR A 43 -9.01 6.19 -8.65
CA THR A 43 -9.16 7.48 -9.34
C THR A 43 -9.99 7.34 -10.62
N VAL A 44 -9.73 6.32 -11.43
CA VAL A 44 -10.53 6.03 -12.63
C VAL A 44 -11.99 5.74 -12.28
N ALA A 45 -12.22 4.98 -11.21
CA ALA A 45 -13.56 4.68 -10.71
C ALA A 45 -14.31 5.96 -10.32
N ARG A 46 -13.68 6.83 -9.52
CA ARG A 46 -14.23 8.11 -9.10
C ARG A 46 -14.61 9.00 -10.30
N ASP A 47 -13.78 9.02 -11.33
CA ASP A 47 -13.97 9.91 -12.48
C ASP A 47 -14.98 9.36 -13.51
N LEU A 48 -15.10 8.04 -13.65
CA LEU A 48 -16.01 7.41 -14.61
C LEU A 48 -17.43 7.16 -14.04
N ALA A 49 -17.57 6.93 -12.72
CA ALA A 49 -18.86 6.67 -12.11
C ALA A 49 -19.88 7.81 -12.34
N PRO A 50 -19.51 9.11 -12.20
CA PRO A 50 -20.41 10.24 -12.48
C PRO A 50 -20.82 10.37 -13.95
N LEU A 51 -20.05 9.77 -14.85
CA LEU A 51 -20.37 9.74 -16.27
C LEU A 51 -21.31 8.57 -16.65
N GLY A 52 -21.75 7.80 -15.65
CA GLY A 52 -22.73 6.73 -15.80
C GLY A 52 -22.16 5.39 -16.24
N TYR A 53 -20.85 5.21 -16.24
CA TYR A 53 -20.24 3.91 -16.52
C TYR A 53 -20.57 2.89 -15.41
N GLN A 54 -20.73 1.64 -15.81
CA GLN A 54 -20.78 0.51 -14.89
C GLN A 54 -19.35 0.01 -14.67
N LEU A 55 -18.93 -0.06 -13.43
CA LEU A 55 -17.54 -0.33 -13.06
C LEU A 55 -17.46 -1.59 -12.19
N ASP A 56 -16.65 -2.55 -12.65
CA ASP A 56 -16.31 -3.76 -11.91
C ASP A 56 -14.81 -3.69 -11.54
N LEU A 57 -14.50 -3.66 -10.26
CA LEU A 57 -13.14 -3.58 -9.73
C LEU A 57 -12.71 -4.95 -9.22
N TYR A 58 -11.62 -5.47 -9.79
CA TYR A 58 -11.01 -6.76 -9.43
C TYR A 58 -9.72 -6.51 -8.66
N ASP A 59 -9.56 -7.19 -7.54
CA ASP A 59 -8.31 -7.21 -6.79
C ASP A 59 -8.09 -8.59 -6.15
N ASP A 60 -6.85 -9.05 -6.10
CA ASP A 60 -6.47 -10.31 -5.45
C ASP A 60 -6.40 -10.16 -3.91
N GLN A 61 -6.40 -8.92 -3.41
CA GLN A 61 -6.41 -8.62 -1.99
C GLN A 61 -7.85 -8.58 -1.43
N PRO A 62 -8.02 -8.71 -0.11
CA PRO A 62 -9.34 -8.70 0.54
C PRO A 62 -10.00 -7.32 0.58
N ALA A 63 -9.26 -6.23 0.34
CA ALA A 63 -9.75 -4.86 0.40
C ALA A 63 -8.99 -3.93 -0.55
N GLY A 64 -9.66 -2.85 -0.99
CA GLY A 64 -9.04 -1.82 -1.82
C GLY A 64 -8.01 -0.98 -1.07
N GLY A 65 -7.22 -0.21 -1.83
CA GLY A 65 -6.17 0.67 -1.33
C GLY A 65 -4.78 0.35 -1.89
N GLY A 66 -4.55 -0.87 -2.39
CA GLY A 66 -3.29 -1.27 -3.00
C GLY A 66 -2.09 -1.03 -2.08
N PHE A 67 -1.03 -0.39 -2.58
CA PHE A 67 0.19 -0.11 -1.78
C PHE A 67 -0.06 0.78 -0.57
N MET A 68 -1.06 1.64 -0.58
CA MET A 68 -1.41 2.43 0.60
C MET A 68 -1.81 1.52 1.78
N ARG A 69 -2.46 0.39 1.50
CA ARG A 69 -2.84 -0.60 2.51
C ARG A 69 -1.72 -1.58 2.85
N SER A 70 -1.03 -2.10 1.83
CA SER A 70 -0.08 -3.20 2.00
C SER A 70 1.34 -2.76 2.30
N GLN A 71 1.73 -1.51 1.97
CA GLN A 71 3.11 -1.06 2.05
C GLN A 71 3.34 0.12 3.01
N ILE A 72 2.30 0.92 3.28
CA ILE A 72 2.41 2.01 4.25
C ILE A 72 1.99 1.46 5.61
N PRO A 73 2.89 1.42 6.62
CA PRO A 73 2.55 0.89 7.92
C PRO A 73 1.42 1.67 8.61
N SER A 74 0.62 0.97 9.40
CA SER A 74 -0.56 1.53 10.09
C SER A 74 -0.26 2.69 11.03
N PHE A 75 0.97 2.80 11.54
CA PHE A 75 1.39 3.94 12.36
C PHE A 75 1.64 5.22 11.54
N ARG A 76 1.79 5.12 10.20
CA ARG A 76 1.86 6.26 9.28
C ARG A 76 0.53 6.56 8.62
N LEU A 77 -0.19 5.54 8.19
CA LEU A 77 -1.52 5.64 7.59
C LEU A 77 -2.47 4.67 8.29
N PRO A 78 -3.26 5.14 9.25
CA PRO A 78 -4.24 4.30 9.94
C PRO A 78 -5.23 3.67 8.95
N PRO A 79 -5.52 2.35 9.08
CA PRO A 79 -6.47 1.66 8.19
C PRO A 79 -7.84 2.35 8.12
N THR A 80 -8.33 2.89 9.23
CA THR A 80 -9.62 3.60 9.30
C THR A 80 -9.68 4.84 8.41
N VAL A 81 -8.57 5.56 8.27
CA VAL A 81 -8.48 6.73 7.37
C VAL A 81 -8.50 6.27 5.92
N LEU A 82 -7.74 5.21 5.62
CA LEU A 82 -7.72 4.65 4.27
C LEU A 82 -9.07 4.05 3.88
N ASP A 83 -9.71 3.33 4.79
CA ASP A 83 -11.04 2.73 4.56
C ASP A 83 -12.06 3.82 4.23
N GLU A 84 -12.08 4.92 4.99
CA GLU A 84 -12.98 6.03 4.75
C GLU A 84 -12.82 6.60 3.33
N GLU A 85 -11.59 6.81 2.88
CA GLU A 85 -11.31 7.36 1.54
C GLU A 85 -11.64 6.36 0.42
N VAL A 86 -11.37 5.08 0.63
CA VAL A 86 -11.67 4.01 -0.33
C VAL A 86 -13.18 3.82 -0.44
N ASP A 87 -13.87 3.74 0.70
CA ASP A 87 -15.32 3.50 0.75
C ASP A 87 -16.11 4.63 0.08
N TYR A 88 -15.68 5.90 0.21
CA TYR A 88 -16.27 7.01 -0.54
C TYR A 88 -16.33 6.75 -2.06
N ILE A 89 -15.31 6.13 -2.60
CA ILE A 89 -15.26 5.82 -4.03
C ILE A 89 -16.11 4.58 -4.33
N LEU A 90 -16.00 3.54 -3.51
CA LEU A 90 -16.72 2.29 -3.73
C LEU A 90 -18.24 2.48 -3.61
N ASP A 91 -18.69 3.32 -2.67
CA ASP A 91 -20.08 3.67 -2.44
C ASP A 91 -20.72 4.46 -3.61
N MET A 92 -19.92 4.93 -4.57
CA MET A 92 -20.44 5.46 -5.84
C MET A 92 -21.06 4.37 -6.73
N GLY A 93 -21.19 3.16 -6.24
CA GLY A 93 -21.80 2.03 -6.93
C GLY A 93 -20.81 1.23 -7.77
N ILE A 94 -19.59 1.13 -7.29
CA ILE A 94 -18.55 0.30 -7.89
C ILE A 94 -18.78 -1.16 -7.44
N HIS A 95 -18.86 -2.07 -8.41
CA HIS A 95 -18.95 -3.50 -8.14
C HIS A 95 -17.56 -4.05 -7.81
N THR A 96 -17.32 -4.39 -6.56
CA THR A 96 -16.05 -4.94 -6.09
C THR A 96 -16.00 -6.47 -6.22
N ARG A 97 -14.85 -6.98 -6.64
CA ARG A 97 -14.50 -8.41 -6.72
C ARG A 97 -13.15 -8.62 -6.08
N PHE A 98 -13.12 -8.48 -4.76
CA PHE A 98 -11.94 -8.76 -3.94
C PHE A 98 -11.64 -10.26 -3.87
N ASN A 99 -10.42 -10.62 -3.45
CA ASN A 99 -9.91 -11.99 -3.46
C ASN A 99 -10.03 -12.67 -4.84
N THR A 100 -9.91 -11.88 -5.91
CA THR A 100 -10.10 -12.35 -7.28
C THR A 100 -8.89 -11.99 -8.13
N TYR A 101 -8.03 -12.97 -8.37
CA TYR A 101 -6.91 -12.83 -9.28
C TYR A 101 -7.37 -12.85 -10.73
N VAL A 102 -6.85 -11.94 -11.54
CA VAL A 102 -7.08 -11.88 -13.00
C VAL A 102 -5.83 -12.34 -13.73
N ASP A 103 -5.88 -13.52 -14.30
CA ASP A 103 -4.80 -14.16 -15.04
C ASP A 103 -4.78 -13.80 -16.54
N SER A 104 -5.92 -13.37 -17.07
CA SER A 104 -6.10 -13.10 -18.51
C SER A 104 -6.94 -11.86 -18.77
N LEU A 105 -6.32 -10.83 -19.35
CA LEU A 105 -7.03 -9.64 -19.81
C LEU A 105 -7.99 -9.96 -20.97
N LYS A 106 -7.63 -10.89 -21.85
CA LYS A 106 -8.52 -11.37 -22.90
C LYS A 106 -9.77 -12.02 -22.29
N GLY A 107 -9.59 -12.87 -21.27
CA GLY A 107 -10.71 -13.49 -20.57
C GLY A 107 -11.62 -12.50 -19.85
N VAL A 108 -11.11 -11.32 -19.46
CA VAL A 108 -11.93 -10.23 -18.93
C VAL A 108 -12.71 -9.55 -20.06
N LEU A 109 -12.06 -9.21 -21.16
CA LEU A 109 -12.72 -8.58 -22.34
C LEU A 109 -13.82 -9.47 -22.90
N ASP A 110 -13.61 -10.78 -22.96
CA ASP A 110 -14.60 -11.76 -23.45
C ASP A 110 -15.88 -11.79 -22.57
N LYS A 111 -15.87 -11.18 -21.36
CA LYS A 111 -17.07 -10.97 -20.52
C LYS A 111 -17.93 -9.77 -20.94
N GLY A 112 -17.62 -9.12 -22.03
CA GLY A 112 -18.39 -8.03 -22.63
C GLY A 112 -18.15 -6.67 -21.97
N TYR A 113 -16.95 -6.41 -21.48
CA TYR A 113 -16.51 -5.06 -21.10
C TYR A 113 -16.15 -4.24 -22.33
N ASP A 114 -16.53 -2.97 -22.35
CA ASP A 114 -16.16 -2.02 -23.41
C ASP A 114 -14.68 -1.61 -23.29
N ALA A 115 -14.14 -1.62 -22.07
CA ALA A 115 -12.72 -1.33 -21.81
C ALA A 115 -12.24 -2.05 -20.52
N VAL A 116 -10.92 -2.21 -20.45
CA VAL A 116 -10.22 -2.71 -19.25
C VAL A 116 -9.13 -1.72 -18.89
N PHE A 117 -9.13 -1.25 -17.66
CA PHE A 117 -8.04 -0.47 -17.07
C PHE A 117 -7.15 -1.38 -16.22
N VAL A 118 -5.83 -1.33 -16.44
CA VAL A 118 -4.87 -2.14 -15.71
C VAL A 118 -4.10 -1.24 -14.75
N GLY A 119 -4.44 -1.35 -13.47
CA GLY A 119 -3.86 -0.57 -12.37
C GLY A 119 -3.22 -1.44 -11.29
N THR A 120 -2.54 -2.53 -11.68
CA THR A 120 -1.98 -3.54 -10.78
C THR A 120 -0.74 -3.09 -9.99
N GLY A 121 -0.20 -1.91 -10.32
CA GLY A 121 1.00 -1.39 -9.66
C GLY A 121 2.26 -2.22 -9.95
N ALA A 122 3.20 -2.20 -9.00
CA ALA A 122 4.47 -2.93 -9.08
C ALA A 122 4.70 -3.75 -7.78
N PRO A 123 3.93 -4.82 -7.55
CA PRO A 123 3.91 -5.55 -6.28
C PRO A 123 5.14 -6.44 -6.04
N ARG A 124 6.01 -6.61 -7.05
CA ARG A 124 7.21 -7.45 -6.92
C ARG A 124 8.39 -6.61 -6.45
N GLY A 125 8.98 -7.01 -5.34
CA GLY A 125 10.22 -6.43 -4.86
C GLY A 125 11.44 -6.96 -5.60
N SER A 126 12.55 -6.21 -5.49
CA SER A 126 13.84 -6.69 -5.93
C SER A 126 14.45 -7.57 -4.85
N ASP A 127 14.92 -8.73 -5.22
CA ASP A 127 15.72 -9.61 -4.35
C ASP A 127 17.22 -9.36 -4.58
N LEU A 128 18.04 -9.76 -3.62
CA LEU A 128 19.49 -9.70 -3.70
C LEU A 128 20.03 -11.09 -4.01
N ASP A 129 20.84 -11.18 -5.06
CA ASP A 129 21.61 -12.38 -5.37
C ASP A 129 22.90 -12.36 -4.53
N LEU A 130 22.88 -13.11 -3.43
CA LEU A 130 23.98 -13.19 -2.48
C LEU A 130 24.27 -14.64 -2.12
N PRO A 131 25.55 -15.02 -1.90
CA PRO A 131 25.90 -16.30 -1.33
C PRO A 131 25.11 -16.56 -0.03
N GLY A 132 24.59 -17.78 0.14
CA GLY A 132 23.79 -18.13 1.31
C GLY A 132 22.32 -17.72 1.29
N ARG A 133 21.87 -16.95 0.29
CA ARG A 133 20.47 -16.48 0.18
C ARG A 133 19.46 -17.63 0.26
N GLU A 134 19.69 -18.72 -0.48
CA GLU A 134 18.79 -19.88 -0.50
C GLU A 134 18.85 -20.66 0.82
N ALA A 135 20.04 -20.87 1.36
CA ALA A 135 20.21 -21.61 2.62
C ALA A 135 19.55 -20.90 3.81
N CYS A 136 19.52 -19.58 3.79
CA CYS A 136 18.95 -18.72 4.83
C CYS A 136 17.57 -18.17 4.50
N GLY A 137 16.89 -18.69 3.49
CA GLY A 137 15.63 -18.15 2.95
C GLY A 137 14.54 -17.90 3.97
N LYS A 138 14.48 -18.68 5.05
CA LYS A 138 13.50 -18.50 6.15
C LYS A 138 13.70 -17.21 6.95
N HIS A 139 14.86 -16.59 6.85
CA HIS A 139 15.26 -15.41 7.62
C HIS A 139 15.50 -14.18 6.74
N ILE A 140 15.34 -14.32 5.43
CA ILE A 140 15.56 -13.24 4.46
C ILE A 140 14.25 -12.94 3.75
N HIS A 141 13.75 -11.73 3.93
CA HIS A 141 12.48 -11.28 3.41
C HIS A 141 12.66 -10.14 2.41
N VAL A 142 11.88 -10.14 1.36
CA VAL A 142 11.74 -8.98 0.47
C VAL A 142 10.86 -7.95 1.18
N GLY A 143 11.35 -6.73 1.37
CA GLY A 143 10.75 -5.73 2.26
C GLY A 143 9.27 -5.43 1.95
N ILE A 144 8.90 -5.27 0.67
CA ILE A 144 7.51 -5.00 0.29
C ILE A 144 6.58 -6.19 0.55
N GLU A 145 7.05 -7.42 0.35
CA GLU A 145 6.28 -8.63 0.64
C GLU A 145 6.10 -8.83 2.15
N TRP A 146 7.16 -8.52 2.90
CA TRP A 146 7.13 -8.59 4.36
C TRP A 146 6.18 -7.55 4.96
N LEU A 147 6.22 -6.28 4.50
CA LEU A 147 5.28 -5.25 4.93
C LEU A 147 3.83 -5.63 4.62
N GLY A 148 3.57 -6.19 3.43
CA GLY A 148 2.26 -6.71 3.07
C GLY A 148 1.79 -7.83 4.00
N SER A 149 2.68 -8.76 4.34
CA SER A 149 2.37 -9.84 5.28
C SER A 149 2.08 -9.32 6.70
N VAL A 150 2.71 -8.24 7.11
CA VAL A 150 2.41 -7.57 8.38
C VAL A 150 1.07 -6.83 8.29
N ALA A 151 0.83 -6.08 7.22
CA ALA A 151 -0.39 -5.30 7.03
C ALA A 151 -1.66 -6.17 6.98
N PHE A 152 -1.55 -7.39 6.44
CA PHE A 152 -2.63 -8.37 6.41
C PHE A 152 -2.58 -9.40 7.56
N GLU A 153 -1.86 -9.06 8.63
CA GLU A 153 -1.81 -9.84 9.88
C GLU A 153 -1.32 -11.28 9.73
N HIS A 154 -0.53 -11.59 8.69
CA HIS A 154 0.12 -12.89 8.53
C HIS A 154 1.38 -13.02 9.39
N ILE A 155 2.00 -11.89 9.76
CA ILE A 155 3.21 -11.81 10.58
C ILE A 155 2.95 -10.88 11.76
N HIS A 156 3.12 -11.38 12.98
CA HIS A 156 2.91 -10.64 14.23
C HIS A 156 4.19 -10.48 15.06
N LYS A 157 5.27 -11.13 14.68
CA LYS A 157 6.55 -11.12 15.40
C LYS A 157 7.71 -11.17 14.43
N ILE A 158 8.84 -10.62 14.86
CA ILE A 158 10.12 -10.75 14.13
C ILE A 158 11.22 -11.19 15.10
N GLY A 159 12.36 -11.59 14.54
CA GLY A 159 13.55 -11.94 15.34
C GLY A 159 14.09 -10.74 16.14
N ARG A 160 14.77 -11.00 17.26
CA ARG A 160 15.33 -9.96 18.12
C ARG A 160 16.35 -9.08 17.40
N ARG A 161 17.13 -9.66 16.47
CA ARG A 161 18.11 -8.94 15.64
C ARG A 161 17.62 -8.86 14.22
N VAL A 162 17.46 -7.64 13.70
CA VAL A 162 16.97 -7.38 12.36
C VAL A 162 17.92 -6.46 11.61
N LEU A 163 18.30 -6.87 10.43
CA LEU A 163 19.10 -6.07 9.52
C LEU A 163 18.26 -5.73 8.30
N VAL A 164 18.08 -4.43 8.04
CA VAL A 164 17.36 -3.94 6.87
C VAL A 164 18.37 -3.42 5.86
N LEU A 165 18.32 -3.96 4.64
CA LEU A 165 19.22 -3.58 3.55
C LEU A 165 18.50 -2.60 2.62
N GLY A 166 18.94 -1.35 2.60
CA GLY A 166 18.40 -0.32 1.71
C GLY A 166 18.30 1.07 2.35
N GLY A 167 18.25 2.10 1.52
CA GLY A 167 18.22 3.51 1.96
C GLY A 167 17.03 4.29 1.36
N GLY A 168 15.92 3.62 1.03
CA GLY A 168 14.68 4.25 0.57
C GLY A 168 13.58 4.23 1.65
N ASN A 169 12.43 4.86 1.39
CA ASN A 169 11.30 4.91 2.31
C ASN A 169 10.83 3.51 2.76
N THR A 170 10.82 2.53 1.86
CA THR A 170 10.49 1.15 2.22
C THR A 170 11.41 0.58 3.30
N ALA A 171 12.71 0.91 3.27
CA ALA A 171 13.63 0.45 4.31
C ALA A 171 13.34 1.13 5.65
N MET A 172 12.96 2.42 5.65
CA MET A 172 12.54 3.13 6.86
C MET A 172 11.25 2.52 7.43
N ASP A 173 10.29 2.21 6.58
CA ASP A 173 9.06 1.52 6.97
C ASP A 173 9.34 0.13 7.55
N CYS A 174 10.22 -0.65 6.91
CA CYS A 174 10.59 -1.98 7.40
C CYS A 174 11.28 -1.93 8.77
N CYS A 175 12.26 -1.06 8.97
CA CYS A 175 13.00 -1.01 10.22
C CYS A 175 12.12 -0.53 11.39
N ARG A 176 11.29 0.47 11.18
CA ARG A 176 10.34 0.98 12.18
C ARG A 176 9.23 -0.03 12.50
N THR A 177 8.74 -0.75 11.49
CA THR A 177 7.81 -1.86 11.69
C THR A 177 8.45 -3.00 12.46
N ALA A 178 9.70 -3.35 12.14
CA ALA A 178 10.43 -4.39 12.85
C ALA A 178 10.60 -4.08 14.34
N ARG A 179 10.88 -2.83 14.70
CA ARG A 179 10.91 -2.38 16.12
C ARG A 179 9.58 -2.65 16.82
N ARG A 180 8.46 -2.33 16.18
CA ARG A 180 7.11 -2.53 16.72
C ARG A 180 6.73 -4.00 16.87
N LEU A 181 7.29 -4.87 16.03
CA LEU A 181 7.06 -6.32 16.10
C LEU A 181 8.02 -7.06 17.04
N GLY A 182 8.80 -6.33 17.85
CA GLY A 182 9.66 -6.90 18.89
C GLY A 182 11.14 -7.03 18.52
N GLY A 183 11.58 -6.41 17.42
CA GLY A 183 13.00 -6.29 17.09
C GLY A 183 13.73 -5.44 18.13
N GLU A 184 14.71 -6.03 18.84
CA GLU A 184 15.49 -5.35 19.89
C GLU A 184 16.72 -4.65 19.32
N ASP A 185 17.45 -5.30 18.43
CA ASP A 185 18.63 -4.78 17.73
C ASP A 185 18.30 -4.67 16.24
N VAL A 186 17.67 -3.56 15.86
CA VAL A 186 17.29 -3.26 14.46
C VAL A 186 18.28 -2.24 13.90
N LYS A 187 18.87 -2.56 12.74
CA LYS A 187 19.82 -1.70 12.04
C LYS A 187 19.47 -1.60 10.57
N VAL A 188 19.78 -0.45 9.97
CA VAL A 188 19.69 -0.25 8.52
C VAL A 188 21.09 -0.17 7.93
N VAL A 189 21.32 -0.91 6.86
CA VAL A 189 22.59 -0.89 6.11
C VAL A 189 22.37 -0.32 4.73
N VAL A 190 23.12 0.70 4.38
CA VAL A 190 22.97 1.46 3.14
C VAL A 190 24.30 1.48 2.38
N ARG A 191 24.26 1.08 1.10
CA ARG A 191 25.47 1.05 0.25
C ARG A 191 26.02 2.45 -0.09
N SER A 192 25.16 3.45 -0.12
CA SER A 192 25.54 4.82 -0.42
C SER A 192 25.87 5.63 0.83
N GLU A 193 26.55 6.74 0.66
CA GLU A 193 26.71 7.74 1.70
C GLU A 193 25.33 8.33 2.13
N PHE A 194 25.28 8.91 3.31
CA PHE A 194 24.05 9.42 3.92
C PHE A 194 23.35 10.45 3.01
N ALA A 195 24.09 11.39 2.44
CA ALA A 195 23.55 12.44 1.57
C ALA A 195 22.93 11.93 0.27
N LYS A 196 23.21 10.68 -0.13
CA LYS A 196 22.67 10.02 -1.33
C LYS A 196 21.53 9.03 -1.02
N MET A 197 21.05 8.96 0.21
CA MET A 197 19.89 8.16 0.54
C MET A 197 18.66 8.66 -0.19
N LYS A 198 17.80 7.73 -0.61
CA LYS A 198 16.56 8.05 -1.35
C LYS A 198 15.34 8.20 -0.45
N ALA A 199 15.46 7.86 0.83
CA ALA A 199 14.40 8.08 1.80
C ALA A 199 14.21 9.58 2.03
N SER A 200 12.98 9.97 2.32
CA SER A 200 12.63 11.32 2.70
C SER A 200 13.34 11.72 4.00
N PRO A 201 13.82 12.97 4.14
CA PRO A 201 14.57 13.39 5.33
C PRO A 201 13.83 13.08 6.64
N TRP A 202 12.54 13.36 6.72
CA TRP A 202 11.72 13.10 7.90
C TRP A 202 11.58 11.61 8.23
N GLU A 203 11.56 10.71 7.25
CA GLU A 203 11.53 9.26 7.49
C GLU A 203 12.85 8.76 8.09
N ILE A 204 13.96 9.38 7.69
CA ILE A 204 15.28 9.11 8.26
C ILE A 204 15.35 9.61 9.70
N GLU A 205 14.90 10.86 9.93
CA GLU A 205 14.81 11.47 11.27
C GLU A 205 13.95 10.65 12.22
N ASP A 206 12.79 10.21 11.77
CA ASP A 206 11.89 9.35 12.54
C ASP A 206 12.55 8.01 12.92
N ALA A 207 13.25 7.35 11.97
CA ALA A 207 13.95 6.11 12.25
C ALA A 207 15.08 6.31 13.28
N GLN A 208 15.81 7.42 13.18
CA GLN A 208 16.86 7.77 14.14
C GLN A 208 16.28 8.13 15.52
N ALA A 209 15.13 8.81 15.58
CA ALA A 209 14.43 9.13 16.83
C ALA A 209 13.89 7.86 17.53
N GLU A 210 13.72 6.77 16.80
CA GLU A 210 13.38 5.43 17.33
C GLU A 210 14.62 4.58 17.69
N ASP A 211 15.79 5.19 17.81
CA ASP A 211 17.07 4.54 18.12
C ASP A 211 17.46 3.44 17.12
N ILE A 212 17.20 3.66 15.82
CA ILE A 212 17.57 2.74 14.75
C ILE A 212 18.84 3.26 14.06
N PRO A 213 20.02 2.62 14.24
CA PRO A 213 21.24 3.01 13.58
C PRO A 213 21.17 2.82 12.06
N ILE A 214 21.65 3.83 11.32
CA ILE A 214 21.79 3.77 9.87
C ILE A 214 23.27 3.72 9.53
N ILE A 215 23.73 2.61 8.96
CA ILE A 215 25.12 2.31 8.66
C ILE A 215 25.35 2.49 7.16
N ASN A 216 25.94 3.62 6.79
CA ASN A 216 26.22 3.96 5.40
C ASN A 216 27.52 3.35 4.88
N ASN A 217 27.70 3.34 3.55
CA ASN A 217 28.88 2.85 2.83
C ASN A 217 29.21 1.37 3.10
N HIS A 218 28.18 0.55 3.34
CA HIS A 218 28.30 -0.88 3.56
C HIS A 218 27.45 -1.68 2.59
N VAL A 219 27.99 -2.81 2.16
CA VAL A 219 27.28 -3.78 1.32
C VAL A 219 27.43 -5.16 1.93
N PRO A 220 26.37 -6.01 1.87
CA PRO A 220 26.48 -7.40 2.28
C PRO A 220 27.41 -8.13 1.31
N LYS A 221 28.14 -9.14 1.82
CA LYS A 221 29.01 -10.02 1.01
C LYS A 221 28.49 -11.44 0.99
N GLU A 222 27.94 -11.92 2.11
CA GLU A 222 27.42 -13.27 2.33
C GLU A 222 26.44 -13.26 3.54
#